data_c9642169df13c23dfaa3e710e6f62d3c
#
_entry.id   c9642169df13c23dfaa3e710e6f62d3c
#
_cell.length_a   1.000
_cell.length_b   1.000
_cell.length_c   1.000
_cell.angle_alpha   90.00
_cell.angle_beta   90.00
_cell.angle_gamma   90.00
#
_symmetry.space_group_name_H-M   'P 1'
#
loop_
_entity.id
_entity.type
_entity.pdbx_description
1 polymer ?
#
loop_
_entity_poly.entity_id
_entity_poly.type
_entity_poly.pdbx_seq_one_letter_code
_entity_poly.pdbx_strand_id
1 'polypeptide(L)'
;QAAAAAHSLGTPLSTIKIISQELFEQFKNDKDVKKDIDLLVSQVDRCNEILKRLTLNPIVEDEFIDKDLSLHDYVKEIVTSFQEISDKNFDIDIEQNANSFNVTKSIEIVYGIRNFIGNANKFAKNNIYIAIKSDSEVSEITIEDDGPGFPKDVLSKIGEPYIKSIKSKDKSKSGLGLGIFIGKTLLEKNEAKLLFRNSETRGGAEIKIEWLNKNLANI
;
A
#
# COMPACT_ATOMS: atom_id res chain seq x y z
N GLN A 1 12.44 12.59 -9.21
CA GLN A 1 12.93 13.15 -7.92
C GLN A 1 12.97 12.06 -6.82
N ALA A 2 11.98 11.18 -6.68
CA ALA A 2 11.96 10.13 -5.67
C ALA A 2 13.10 9.11 -5.87
N ALA A 3 13.35 8.65 -7.09
CA ALA A 3 14.43 7.72 -7.40
C ALA A 3 15.82 8.30 -7.10
N ALA A 4 16.05 9.59 -7.40
CA ALA A 4 17.29 10.26 -7.07
C ALA A 4 17.48 10.43 -5.56
N ALA A 5 16.41 10.76 -4.82
CA ALA A 5 16.43 10.84 -3.37
C ALA A 5 16.71 9.48 -2.73
N ALA A 6 16.09 8.43 -3.23
CA ALA A 6 16.29 7.08 -2.73
C ALA A 6 17.70 6.54 -3.03
N HIS A 7 18.26 6.85 -4.20
CA HIS A 7 19.66 6.54 -4.50
C HIS A 7 20.60 7.28 -3.54
N SER A 8 20.34 8.57 -3.28
CA SER A 8 21.12 9.38 -2.34
C SER A 8 21.02 8.91 -0.89
N LEU A 9 19.89 8.29 -0.49
CA LEU A 9 19.68 7.72 0.84
C LEU A 9 20.20 6.28 0.95
N GLY A 10 20.21 5.54 -0.14
CA GLY A 10 20.68 4.14 -0.16
C GLY A 10 22.15 4.01 0.22
N THR A 11 23.00 4.94 -0.25
CA THR A 11 24.44 4.94 0.05
C THR A 11 24.74 5.10 1.55
N PRO A 12 24.21 6.12 2.27
CA PRO A 12 24.47 6.27 3.71
C PRO A 12 23.84 5.13 4.53
N LEU A 13 22.70 4.60 4.14
CA LEU A 13 22.10 3.46 4.83
C LEU A 13 22.92 2.18 4.67
N SER A 14 23.48 1.94 3.49
CA SER A 14 24.41 0.82 3.28
C SER A 14 25.66 0.94 4.14
N THR A 15 26.21 2.15 4.29
CA THR A 15 27.35 2.41 5.17
C THR A 15 27.00 2.16 6.64
N ILE A 16 25.83 2.63 7.10
CA ILE A 16 25.36 2.38 8.47
C ILE A 16 25.16 0.88 8.71
N LYS A 17 24.64 0.16 7.72
CA LYS A 17 24.47 -1.30 7.82
C LYS A 17 25.79 -2.03 8.01
N ILE A 18 26.82 -1.69 7.21
CA ILE A 18 28.15 -2.30 7.30
C ILE A 18 28.75 -2.04 8.68
N ILE A 19 28.74 -0.78 9.13
CA ILE A 19 29.28 -0.42 10.47
C ILE A 19 28.52 -1.14 11.57
N SER A 20 27.20 -1.24 11.48
CA SER A 20 26.40 -1.94 12.48
C SER A 20 26.71 -3.44 12.53
N GLN A 21 26.97 -4.07 11.38
CA GLN A 21 27.38 -5.47 11.32
C GLN A 21 28.78 -5.70 11.92
N GLU A 22 29.71 -4.78 11.67
CA GLU A 22 31.05 -4.83 12.30
C GLU A 22 30.95 -4.67 13.81
N LEU A 23 30.15 -3.74 14.32
CA LEU A 23 29.90 -3.57 15.75
C LEU A 23 29.25 -4.81 16.36
N PHE A 24 28.32 -5.45 15.65
CA PHE A 24 27.71 -6.69 16.09
C PHE A 24 28.75 -7.81 16.32
N GLU A 25 29.70 -7.96 15.40
CA GLU A 25 30.79 -8.95 15.56
C GLU A 25 31.74 -8.59 16.68
N GLN A 26 32.06 -7.30 16.87
CA GLN A 26 32.93 -6.84 17.95
C GLN A 26 32.31 -7.06 19.33
N PHE A 27 31.02 -6.80 19.47
CA PHE A 27 30.31 -6.86 20.76
C PHE A 27 29.40 -8.07 20.93
N LYS A 28 29.62 -9.14 20.15
CA LYS A 28 28.78 -10.36 20.20
C LYS A 28 28.70 -11.05 21.57
N ASN A 29 29.67 -10.82 22.44
CA ASN A 29 29.71 -11.37 23.79
C ASN A 29 29.06 -10.48 24.85
N ASP A 30 28.73 -9.22 24.52
CA ASP A 30 28.00 -8.28 25.37
C ASP A 30 26.53 -8.33 25.06
N LYS A 31 25.72 -8.91 25.95
CA LYS A 31 24.29 -9.16 25.71
C LYS A 31 23.47 -7.89 25.56
N ASP A 32 23.82 -6.82 26.27
CA ASP A 32 23.05 -5.56 26.24
C ASP A 32 23.39 -4.77 24.96
N VAL A 33 24.67 -4.62 24.66
CA VAL A 33 25.15 -3.97 23.43
C VAL A 33 24.70 -4.72 22.19
N LYS A 34 24.76 -6.06 22.21
CA LYS A 34 24.26 -6.89 21.11
C LYS A 34 22.80 -6.63 20.79
N LYS A 35 21.94 -6.52 21.82
CA LYS A 35 20.52 -6.26 21.65
C LYS A 35 20.25 -4.91 20.99
N ASP A 36 21.02 -3.88 21.35
CA ASP A 36 20.91 -2.55 20.77
C ASP A 36 21.39 -2.53 19.32
N ILE A 37 22.47 -3.24 19.02
CA ILE A 37 22.97 -3.38 17.64
C ILE A 37 22.01 -4.19 16.78
N ASP A 38 21.41 -5.28 17.27
CA ASP A 38 20.37 -6.05 16.58
C ASP A 38 19.18 -5.15 16.22
N LEU A 39 18.76 -4.29 17.15
CA LEU A 39 17.71 -3.32 16.91
C LEU A 39 18.12 -2.32 15.84
N LEU A 40 19.33 -1.81 15.88
CA LEU A 40 19.85 -0.85 14.91
C LEU A 40 19.92 -1.47 13.51
N VAL A 41 20.47 -2.66 13.35
CA VAL A 41 20.50 -3.41 12.07
C VAL A 41 19.09 -3.60 11.54
N SER A 42 18.16 -4.00 12.41
CA SER A 42 16.76 -4.18 12.01
C SER A 42 16.10 -2.89 11.49
N GLN A 43 16.43 -1.73 12.09
CA GLN A 43 15.91 -0.44 11.62
C GLN A 43 16.55 -0.02 10.30
N VAL A 44 17.84 -0.27 10.09
CA VAL A 44 18.51 0.01 8.80
C VAL A 44 17.95 -0.85 7.68
N ASP A 45 17.76 -2.15 7.92
CA ASP A 45 17.12 -3.06 6.96
C ASP A 45 15.70 -2.59 6.62
N ARG A 46 14.98 -2.11 7.60
CA ARG A 46 13.65 -1.55 7.45
C ARG A 46 13.65 -0.26 6.62
N CYS A 47 14.62 0.64 6.82
CA CYS A 47 14.77 1.83 5.98
C CYS A 47 15.08 1.45 4.53
N ASN A 48 15.96 0.47 4.32
CA ASN A 48 16.26 -0.07 3.00
C ASN A 48 15.04 -0.69 2.32
N GLU A 49 14.22 -1.42 3.06
CA GLU A 49 12.93 -1.95 2.56
C GLU A 49 11.97 -0.84 2.13
N ILE A 50 11.86 0.23 2.92
CA ILE A 50 11.04 1.39 2.57
C ILE A 50 11.58 2.07 1.32
N LEU A 51 12.90 2.30 1.25
CA LEU A 51 13.52 2.88 0.07
C LEU A 51 13.35 1.99 -1.16
N LYS A 52 13.54 0.69 -1.04
CA LYS A 52 13.25 -0.26 -2.11
C LYS A 52 11.80 -0.15 -2.57
N ARG A 53 10.84 -0.09 -1.67
CA ARG A 53 9.42 0.08 -2.03
C ARG A 53 9.12 1.43 -2.67
N LEU A 54 9.87 2.46 -2.35
CA LEU A 54 9.79 3.76 -3.00
C LEU A 54 10.51 3.79 -4.36
N THR A 55 11.47 2.88 -4.58
CA THR A 55 12.30 2.81 -5.80
C THR A 55 12.04 1.58 -6.66
N LEU A 56 11.54 0.47 -6.09
CA LEU A 56 11.31 -0.79 -6.79
C LEU A 56 9.97 -0.82 -7.53
N ASN A 57 9.57 0.31 -8.12
CA ASN A 57 8.62 0.30 -9.20
C ASN A 57 9.12 1.08 -10.43
N PRO A 58 10.36 0.87 -10.92
CA PRO A 58 10.74 1.40 -12.24
C PRO A 58 9.97 0.71 -13.38
N ILE A 59 9.45 -0.50 -13.15
CA ILE A 59 8.65 -1.22 -14.17
C ILE A 59 7.26 -0.58 -14.37
N VAL A 60 6.74 0.08 -13.33
CA VAL A 60 5.46 0.81 -13.44
C VAL A 60 5.67 2.21 -14.06
N GLU A 61 6.89 2.80 -13.92
CA GLU A 61 7.13 4.17 -14.41
C GLU A 61 7.13 4.28 -15.93
N ASP A 62 7.62 3.29 -16.66
CA ASP A 62 7.74 3.41 -18.12
C ASP A 62 6.49 2.92 -18.89
N GLU A 63 5.76 1.93 -18.39
CA GLU A 63 4.57 1.41 -19.08
C GLU A 63 3.27 2.14 -18.73
N PHE A 64 3.13 2.63 -17.47
CA PHE A 64 1.94 3.38 -17.04
C PHE A 64 1.96 4.86 -17.45
N ILE A 65 3.12 5.40 -17.82
CA ILE A 65 3.31 6.84 -18.04
C ILE A 65 2.74 7.31 -19.39
N ASP A 66 2.48 6.43 -20.36
CA ASP A 66 2.19 6.82 -21.73
C ASP A 66 0.76 6.67 -22.25
N LYS A 67 -0.20 6.24 -21.43
CA LYS A 67 -1.58 6.06 -21.88
C LYS A 67 -2.57 6.83 -21.01
N ASP A 68 -3.51 7.51 -21.63
CA ASP A 68 -4.77 7.92 -21.01
C ASP A 68 -5.58 6.66 -20.71
N LEU A 69 -5.35 6.07 -19.55
CA LEU A 69 -6.03 4.86 -19.12
C LEU A 69 -7.31 5.21 -18.36
N SER A 70 -8.34 4.41 -18.56
CA SER A 70 -9.52 4.51 -17.72
C SER A 70 -9.21 4.06 -16.30
N LEU A 71 -9.99 4.52 -15.32
CA LEU A 71 -9.86 4.06 -13.94
C LEU A 71 -9.94 2.52 -13.84
N HIS A 72 -10.76 1.89 -14.69
CA HIS A 72 -10.90 0.45 -14.82
C HIS A 72 -9.58 -0.22 -15.23
N ASP A 73 -8.92 0.32 -16.25
CA ASP A 73 -7.67 -0.24 -16.76
C ASP A 73 -6.56 -0.13 -15.71
N TYR A 74 -6.48 1.01 -14.99
CA TYR A 74 -5.54 1.17 -13.87
C TYR A 74 -5.72 0.09 -12.82
N VAL A 75 -6.96 -0.11 -12.35
CA VAL A 75 -7.24 -1.12 -11.33
C VAL A 75 -6.91 -2.52 -11.85
N LYS A 76 -7.29 -2.82 -13.08
CA LYS A 76 -7.05 -4.13 -13.71
C LYS A 76 -5.55 -4.43 -13.82
N GLU A 77 -4.73 -3.47 -14.26
CA GLU A 77 -3.28 -3.63 -14.33
C GLU A 77 -2.66 -3.85 -12.95
N ILE A 78 -3.08 -3.06 -11.95
CA ILE A 78 -2.62 -3.25 -10.58
C ILE A 78 -2.96 -4.66 -10.09
N VAL A 79 -4.20 -5.11 -10.27
CA VAL A 79 -4.64 -6.45 -9.85
C VAL A 79 -3.84 -7.54 -10.55
N THR A 80 -3.64 -7.44 -11.87
CA THR A 80 -2.84 -8.39 -12.64
C THR A 80 -1.44 -8.55 -12.04
N SER A 81 -0.79 -7.43 -11.66
CA SER A 81 0.54 -7.47 -11.03
C SER A 81 0.56 -8.18 -9.66
N PHE A 82 -0.57 -8.22 -8.95
CA PHE A 82 -0.69 -9.00 -7.71
C PHE A 82 -1.03 -10.47 -7.98
N GLN A 83 -1.86 -10.76 -8.97
CA GLN A 83 -2.22 -12.14 -9.33
C GLN A 83 -1.02 -12.99 -9.70
N GLU A 84 0.00 -12.41 -10.32
CA GLU A 84 1.23 -13.09 -10.69
C GLU A 84 2.06 -13.61 -9.50
N ILE A 85 1.93 -12.98 -8.34
CA ILE A 85 2.75 -13.26 -7.16
C ILE A 85 1.95 -13.69 -5.92
N SER A 86 0.62 -13.71 -6.03
CA SER A 86 -0.29 -13.98 -4.92
C SER A 86 -0.92 -15.37 -5.05
N ASP A 87 -1.17 -16.00 -3.90
CA ASP A 87 -1.97 -17.21 -3.78
C ASP A 87 -3.49 -16.93 -3.58
N LYS A 88 -3.89 -15.65 -3.64
CA LYS A 88 -5.26 -15.21 -3.41
C LYS A 88 -6.05 -15.08 -4.71
N ASN A 89 -7.36 -15.26 -4.61
CA ASN A 89 -8.29 -15.01 -5.69
C ASN A 89 -8.69 -13.53 -5.71
N PHE A 90 -8.60 -12.90 -6.87
CA PHE A 90 -9.07 -11.54 -7.09
C PHE A 90 -10.31 -11.58 -7.97
N ASP A 91 -11.39 -11.06 -7.47
CA ASP A 91 -12.68 -10.92 -8.16
C ASP A 91 -12.91 -9.43 -8.44
N ILE A 92 -13.01 -9.08 -9.72
CA ILE A 92 -13.20 -7.70 -10.17
C ILE A 92 -14.57 -7.59 -10.78
N ASP A 93 -15.44 -6.81 -10.16
CA ASP A 93 -16.76 -6.46 -10.65
C ASP A 93 -16.76 -5.01 -11.19
N ILE A 94 -17.07 -4.87 -12.48
CA ILE A 94 -17.16 -3.58 -13.16
C ILE A 94 -18.61 -3.38 -13.55
N GLU A 95 -19.25 -2.35 -13.03
CA GLU A 95 -20.63 -2.05 -13.37
C GLU A 95 -20.76 -1.73 -14.87
N GLN A 96 -21.59 -2.51 -15.58
CA GLN A 96 -21.69 -2.49 -17.06
C GLN A 96 -22.10 -1.13 -17.65
N ASN A 97 -22.72 -0.25 -16.87
CA ASN A 97 -23.11 1.09 -17.28
C ASN A 97 -22.12 2.18 -16.84
N ALA A 98 -20.98 1.78 -16.27
CA ALA A 98 -19.97 2.71 -15.85
C ALA A 98 -19.38 3.40 -17.08
N ASN A 99 -19.58 4.70 -17.20
CA ASN A 99 -18.80 5.48 -18.13
C ASN A 99 -17.34 5.34 -17.75
N SER A 100 -16.52 4.78 -18.64
CA SER A 100 -15.09 4.69 -18.42
C SER A 100 -14.54 6.11 -18.33
N PHE A 101 -14.27 6.57 -17.11
CA PHE A 101 -13.68 7.89 -16.92
C PHE A 101 -12.17 7.78 -17.12
N ASN A 102 -11.65 8.55 -18.07
CA ASN A 102 -10.22 8.61 -18.29
C ASN A 102 -9.58 9.44 -17.16
N VAL A 103 -8.68 8.81 -16.45
CA VAL A 103 -7.91 9.45 -15.39
C VAL A 103 -6.63 9.95 -16.00
N THR A 104 -6.37 11.24 -15.89
CA THR A 104 -5.05 11.77 -16.23
C THR A 104 -4.01 11.10 -15.33
N LYS A 105 -2.85 10.81 -15.89
CA LYS A 105 -1.72 10.12 -15.28
C LYS A 105 -1.39 10.64 -13.87
N SER A 106 -1.91 9.98 -12.84
CA SER A 106 -1.51 10.26 -11.47
C SER A 106 -0.82 9.05 -10.88
N ILE A 107 0.48 9.17 -10.75
CA ILE A 107 1.30 8.17 -10.07
C ILE A 107 0.83 7.99 -8.62
N GLU A 108 0.33 9.06 -8.01
CA GLU A 108 -0.21 9.05 -6.65
C GLU A 108 -1.47 8.19 -6.55
N ILE A 109 -2.36 8.24 -7.55
CA ILE A 109 -3.57 7.38 -7.59
C ILE A 109 -3.17 5.91 -7.68
N VAL A 110 -2.26 5.58 -8.61
CA VAL A 110 -1.78 4.20 -8.78
C VAL A 110 -1.16 3.67 -7.49
N TYR A 111 -0.25 4.43 -6.87
CA TYR A 111 0.38 4.01 -5.62
C TYR A 111 -0.61 3.96 -4.45
N GLY A 112 -1.57 4.88 -4.40
CA GLY A 112 -2.61 4.87 -3.39
C GLY A 112 -3.46 3.60 -3.45
N ILE A 113 -3.99 3.27 -4.62
CA ILE A 113 -4.79 2.06 -4.85
C ILE A 113 -3.93 0.80 -4.58
N ARG A 114 -2.70 0.78 -5.08
CA ARG A 114 -1.76 -0.34 -4.89
C ARG A 114 -1.48 -0.63 -3.42
N ASN A 115 -1.38 0.40 -2.57
CA ASN A 115 -1.22 0.22 -1.13
C ASN A 115 -2.44 -0.46 -0.49
N PHE A 116 -3.65 -0.14 -0.94
CA PHE A 116 -4.87 -0.75 -0.40
C PHE A 116 -5.06 -2.18 -0.90
N ILE A 117 -4.84 -2.45 -2.19
CA ILE A 117 -4.87 -3.81 -2.74
C ILE A 117 -3.79 -4.68 -2.08
N GLY A 118 -2.57 -4.14 -1.88
CA GLY A 118 -1.50 -4.84 -1.17
C GLY A 118 -1.84 -5.14 0.29
N ASN A 119 -2.59 -4.26 0.95
CA ASN A 119 -3.11 -4.51 2.29
C ASN A 119 -4.15 -5.63 2.29
N ALA A 120 -5.12 -5.58 1.38
CA ALA A 120 -6.11 -6.65 1.21
C ALA A 120 -5.42 -7.99 0.92
N ASN A 121 -4.48 -8.04 -0.01
CA ASN A 121 -3.70 -9.24 -0.33
C ASN A 121 -2.98 -9.84 0.87
N LYS A 122 -2.44 -8.98 1.73
CA LYS A 122 -1.72 -9.41 2.93
C LYS A 122 -2.64 -10.03 3.98
N PHE A 123 -3.84 -9.50 4.16
CA PHE A 123 -4.73 -9.88 5.27
C PHE A 123 -5.87 -10.80 4.86
N ALA A 124 -6.23 -10.87 3.59
CA ALA A 124 -7.21 -11.83 3.07
C ALA A 124 -6.86 -13.26 3.49
N LYS A 125 -7.89 -14.06 3.69
CA LYS A 125 -7.73 -15.52 3.81
C LYS A 125 -7.52 -16.14 2.44
N ASN A 126 -8.48 -15.94 1.53
CA ASN A 126 -8.48 -16.53 0.19
C ASN A 126 -8.91 -15.55 -0.90
N ASN A 127 -9.79 -14.59 -0.62
CA ASN A 127 -10.48 -13.82 -1.65
C ASN A 127 -10.41 -12.32 -1.39
N ILE A 128 -10.21 -11.57 -2.48
CA ILE A 128 -10.23 -10.12 -2.53
C ILE A 128 -11.23 -9.71 -3.60
N TYR A 129 -12.14 -8.82 -3.24
CA TYR A 129 -13.20 -8.34 -4.11
C TYR A 129 -12.98 -6.86 -4.39
N ILE A 130 -13.05 -6.49 -5.66
CA ILE A 130 -12.83 -5.13 -6.11
C ILE A 130 -14.00 -4.74 -7.00
N ALA A 131 -14.82 -3.82 -6.54
CA ALA A 131 -15.92 -3.27 -7.32
C ALA A 131 -15.57 -1.86 -7.81
N ILE A 132 -15.86 -1.59 -9.08
CA ILE A 132 -15.65 -0.29 -9.70
C ILE A 132 -16.97 0.20 -10.26
N LYS A 133 -17.38 1.38 -9.82
CA LYS A 133 -18.59 2.06 -10.26
C LYS A 133 -18.26 3.47 -10.72
N SER A 134 -18.85 3.89 -11.82
CA SER A 134 -18.67 5.23 -12.34
C SER A 134 -19.95 5.71 -13.00
N ASP A 135 -20.42 6.87 -12.62
CA ASP A 135 -21.49 7.57 -13.32
C ASP A 135 -20.98 8.89 -13.94
N SER A 136 -21.85 9.82 -14.29
CA SER A 136 -21.46 11.11 -14.86
C SER A 136 -20.77 12.05 -13.87
N GLU A 137 -20.93 11.85 -12.56
CA GLU A 137 -20.47 12.78 -11.52
C GLU A 137 -19.42 12.18 -10.61
N VAL A 138 -19.52 10.88 -10.31
CA VAL A 138 -18.73 10.20 -9.29
C VAL A 138 -18.13 8.92 -9.81
N SER A 139 -16.89 8.67 -9.45
CA SER A 139 -16.22 7.37 -9.61
C SER A 139 -15.87 6.79 -8.24
N GLU A 140 -16.12 5.50 -8.08
CA GLU A 140 -15.96 4.77 -6.83
C GLU A 140 -15.19 3.47 -7.04
N ILE A 141 -14.27 3.17 -6.14
CA ILE A 141 -13.63 1.87 -6.02
C ILE A 141 -13.88 1.35 -4.62
N THR A 142 -14.41 0.13 -4.51
CA THR A 142 -14.54 -0.59 -3.24
C THR A 142 -13.61 -1.79 -3.26
N ILE A 143 -12.75 -1.92 -2.26
CA ILE A 143 -11.83 -3.04 -2.06
C ILE A 143 -12.23 -3.74 -0.77
N GLU A 144 -12.60 -5.02 -0.86
CA GLU A 144 -12.98 -5.84 0.27
C GLU A 144 -12.13 -7.11 0.32
N ASP A 145 -11.88 -7.62 1.51
CA ASP A 145 -11.24 -8.93 1.72
C ASP A 145 -12.07 -9.84 2.62
N ASP A 146 -11.73 -11.12 2.63
CA ASP A 146 -12.34 -12.13 3.51
C ASP A 146 -11.49 -12.40 4.77
N GLY A 147 -10.64 -11.48 5.13
CA GLY A 147 -9.74 -11.56 6.28
C GLY A 147 -10.42 -11.30 7.62
N PRO A 148 -9.65 -10.98 8.66
CA PRO A 148 -10.19 -10.72 9.99
C PRO A 148 -10.81 -9.32 10.15
N GLY A 149 -10.73 -8.46 9.14
CA GLY A 149 -11.12 -7.07 9.20
C GLY A 149 -10.18 -6.19 10.02
N PHE A 150 -10.55 -4.93 10.16
CA PHE A 150 -9.82 -3.99 11.00
C PHE A 150 -10.13 -4.23 12.48
N PRO A 151 -9.12 -4.40 13.35
CA PRO A 151 -9.34 -4.41 14.79
C PRO A 151 -9.98 -3.10 15.28
N LYS A 152 -10.85 -3.17 16.28
CA LYS A 152 -11.58 -2.00 16.79
C LYS A 152 -10.66 -0.87 17.28
N ASP A 153 -9.51 -1.23 17.87
CA ASP A 153 -8.48 -0.30 18.35
C ASP A 153 -7.70 0.36 17.21
N VAL A 154 -7.71 -0.24 16.02
CA VAL A 154 -7.10 0.30 14.79
C VAL A 154 -8.09 1.16 14.02
N LEU A 155 -9.35 0.73 13.93
CA LEU A 155 -10.37 1.38 13.10
C LEU A 155 -10.61 2.86 13.48
N SER A 156 -10.52 3.19 14.77
CA SER A 156 -10.69 4.56 15.28
C SER A 156 -9.53 5.51 14.92
N LYS A 157 -8.39 4.95 14.53
CA LYS A 157 -7.15 5.68 14.21
C LYS A 157 -6.64 5.38 12.80
N ILE A 158 -7.47 4.71 11.99
CA ILE A 158 -7.04 4.24 10.68
C ILE A 158 -6.63 5.41 9.80
N GLY A 159 -5.49 5.26 9.12
CA GLY A 159 -4.90 6.34 8.33
C GLY A 159 -3.94 7.24 9.09
N GLU A 160 -3.69 7.03 10.39
CA GLU A 160 -2.54 7.61 11.07
C GLU A 160 -1.27 6.76 10.78
N PRO A 161 -0.06 7.33 10.82
CA PRO A 161 1.17 6.57 10.59
C PRO A 161 1.47 5.63 11.77
N TYR A 162 2.13 4.51 11.47
CA TYR A 162 2.64 3.53 12.46
C TYR A 162 1.60 2.83 13.33
N ILE A 163 0.33 2.82 12.92
CA ILE A 163 -0.71 2.11 13.66
C ILE A 163 -0.53 0.60 13.53
N LYS A 164 -0.50 -0.05 14.67
CA LYS A 164 -0.50 -1.50 14.79
C LYS A 164 -1.51 -1.91 15.85
N SER A 165 -2.21 -3.00 15.63
CA SER A 165 -3.03 -3.58 16.69
C SER A 165 -2.13 -4.10 17.83
N ILE A 166 -2.44 -3.66 19.03
CA ILE A 166 -1.77 -4.12 20.26
C ILE A 166 -2.05 -5.61 20.51
N LYS A 167 -3.14 -6.14 19.94
CA LYS A 167 -3.64 -7.51 20.15
C LYS A 167 -3.25 -8.51 19.06
N SER A 168 -2.51 -8.09 18.02
CA SER A 168 -2.10 -8.99 16.96
C SER A 168 -1.11 -10.03 17.49
N LYS A 169 -1.56 -11.30 17.57
CA LYS A 169 -0.72 -12.44 17.96
C LYS A 169 0.26 -12.85 16.87
N ASP A 170 0.03 -12.46 15.64
CA ASP A 170 0.81 -12.89 14.48
C ASP A 170 1.81 -11.82 14.07
N LYS A 171 3.03 -11.94 14.60
CA LYS A 171 4.15 -11.03 14.31
C LYS A 171 4.62 -11.14 12.85
N SER A 172 4.34 -12.23 12.16
CA SER A 172 4.77 -12.47 10.77
C SER A 172 4.00 -11.60 9.77
N LYS A 173 2.73 -11.30 10.05
CA LYS A 173 1.88 -10.40 9.26
C LYS A 173 1.96 -8.93 9.70
N SER A 174 2.76 -8.62 10.71
CA SER A 174 2.93 -7.25 11.20
C SER A 174 3.75 -6.44 10.20
N GLY A 175 3.08 -5.58 9.43
CA GLY A 175 3.74 -4.53 8.64
C GLY A 175 4.01 -3.28 9.48
N LEU A 176 4.59 -2.26 8.85
CA LEU A 176 4.92 -0.97 9.46
C LEU A 176 3.70 -0.16 9.91
N GLY A 177 2.47 -0.53 9.49
CA GLY A 177 1.29 0.30 9.66
C GLY A 177 1.32 1.56 8.79
N LEU A 178 2.15 1.58 7.75
CA LEU A 178 2.32 2.73 6.86
C LEU A 178 1.53 2.61 5.56
N GLY A 179 1.18 1.39 5.12
CA GLY A 179 0.52 1.21 3.81
C GLY A 179 -0.80 1.96 3.70
N ILE A 180 -1.67 1.85 4.71
CA ILE A 180 -2.95 2.58 4.71
C ILE A 180 -2.72 4.09 4.84
N PHE A 181 -1.79 4.52 5.69
CA PHE A 181 -1.43 5.94 5.83
C PHE A 181 -0.95 6.53 4.51
N ILE A 182 -0.02 5.86 3.82
CA ILE A 182 0.51 6.31 2.53
C ILE A 182 -0.59 6.32 1.48
N GLY A 183 -1.36 5.23 1.36
CA GLY A 183 -2.48 5.14 0.42
C GLY A 183 -3.50 6.25 0.64
N LYS A 184 -3.89 6.48 1.90
CA LYS A 184 -4.80 7.55 2.28
C LYS A 184 -4.23 8.92 1.89
N THR A 185 -2.99 9.23 2.29
CA THR A 185 -2.36 10.53 2.02
C THR A 185 -2.28 10.83 0.53
N LEU A 186 -1.90 9.84 -0.28
CA LEU A 186 -1.77 10.00 -1.73
C LEU A 186 -3.13 10.25 -2.39
N LEU A 187 -4.16 9.51 -2.00
CA LEU A 187 -5.47 9.63 -2.61
C LEU A 187 -6.22 10.88 -2.13
N GLU A 188 -6.13 11.24 -0.85
CA GLU A 188 -6.69 12.50 -0.34
C GLU A 188 -6.04 13.74 -0.96
N LYS A 189 -4.74 13.69 -1.27
CA LYS A 189 -4.04 14.73 -2.03
C LYS A 189 -4.64 14.94 -3.43
N ASN A 190 -5.20 13.87 -4.00
CA ASN A 190 -5.92 13.87 -5.27
C ASN A 190 -7.46 13.93 -5.04
N GLU A 191 -7.88 14.56 -3.96
CA GLU A 191 -9.27 14.87 -3.61
C GLU A 191 -10.20 13.65 -3.49
N ALA A 192 -9.64 12.46 -3.25
CA ALA A 192 -10.43 11.28 -2.92
C ALA A 192 -11.05 11.38 -1.54
N LYS A 193 -12.28 10.92 -1.40
CA LYS A 193 -12.90 10.63 -0.10
C LYS A 193 -12.72 9.15 0.21
N LEU A 194 -12.31 8.85 1.42
CA LEU A 194 -12.00 7.50 1.87
C LEU A 194 -12.87 7.09 3.05
N LEU A 195 -13.43 5.89 2.95
CA LEU A 195 -14.16 5.25 4.04
C LEU A 195 -13.52 3.90 4.35
N PHE A 196 -13.26 3.66 5.63
CA PHE A 196 -12.70 2.40 6.13
C PHE A 196 -13.70 1.80 7.10
N ARG A 197 -14.06 0.54 6.86
CA ARG A 197 -14.95 -0.22 7.75
C ARG A 197 -14.68 -1.71 7.63
N ASN A 198 -15.36 -2.49 8.43
CA ASN A 198 -15.41 -3.95 8.23
C ASN A 198 -16.61 -4.27 7.37
N SER A 199 -16.40 -5.17 6.38
CA SER A 199 -17.46 -5.64 5.49
C SER A 199 -18.49 -6.45 6.27
N GLU A 200 -19.75 -6.10 6.09
CA GLU A 200 -20.89 -6.85 6.67
C GLU A 200 -21.15 -8.15 5.90
N THR A 201 -20.77 -8.19 4.63
CA THR A 201 -21.06 -9.30 3.72
C THR A 201 -19.91 -10.30 3.61
N ARG A 202 -18.66 -9.81 3.62
CA ARG A 202 -17.45 -10.61 3.39
C ARG A 202 -16.71 -10.93 4.69
N GLY A 203 -16.98 -10.18 5.77
CA GLY A 203 -16.40 -10.39 7.10
C GLY A 203 -14.99 -9.85 7.30
N GLY A 204 -14.35 -9.34 6.26
CA GLY A 204 -13.02 -8.76 6.29
C GLY A 204 -13.01 -7.22 6.32
N ALA A 205 -11.92 -6.61 5.89
CA ALA A 205 -11.83 -5.16 5.75
C ALA A 205 -12.51 -4.68 4.47
N GLU A 206 -13.06 -3.48 4.52
CA GLU A 206 -13.61 -2.78 3.37
C GLU A 206 -13.03 -1.37 3.32
N ILE A 207 -12.52 -1.01 2.16
CA ILE A 207 -12.00 0.32 1.85
C ILE A 207 -12.77 0.84 0.64
N LYS A 208 -13.47 1.96 0.82
CA LYS A 208 -14.17 2.66 -0.26
C LYS A 208 -13.43 3.94 -0.60
N ILE A 209 -13.21 4.17 -1.88
CA ILE A 209 -12.53 5.34 -2.43
C ILE A 209 -13.50 5.99 -3.40
N GLU A 210 -13.76 7.27 -3.22
CA GLU A 210 -14.71 8.04 -4.02
C GLU A 210 -14.08 9.32 -4.53
N TRP A 211 -14.28 9.64 -5.80
CA TRP A 211 -13.90 10.91 -6.41
C TRP A 211 -15.08 11.55 -7.13
N LEU A 212 -15.12 12.87 -7.11
CA LEU A 212 -15.87 13.61 -8.10
C LEU A 212 -15.09 13.55 -9.43
N ASN A 213 -15.78 13.20 -10.54
CA ASN A 213 -15.12 13.00 -11.85
C ASN A 213 -14.39 14.25 -12.34
N LYS A 214 -14.91 15.45 -12.03
CA LYS A 214 -14.24 16.73 -12.32
C LYS A 214 -12.85 16.85 -11.68
N ASN A 215 -12.62 16.18 -10.55
CA ASN A 215 -11.34 16.20 -9.86
C ASN A 215 -10.35 15.25 -10.52
N LEU A 216 -10.83 14.08 -10.98
CA LEU A 216 -10.02 13.12 -11.74
C LEU A 216 -9.58 13.65 -13.10
N ALA A 217 -10.37 14.53 -13.73
CA ALA A 217 -10.04 15.13 -15.02
C ALA A 217 -8.99 16.25 -14.95
N ASN A 218 -8.73 16.80 -13.77
CA ASN A 218 -7.85 17.95 -13.56
C ASN A 218 -6.52 17.58 -12.85
N ILE A 219 -6.23 16.29 -12.72
CA ILE A 219 -5.02 15.79 -12.03
C ILE A 219 -3.82 15.71 -13.01
#